data_c968b9ea933fd89d95ae9fb788bf2d1a
#
_entry.id   c968b9ea933fd89d95ae9fb788bf2d1a
#
_cell.length_a   1.000
_cell.length_b   1.000
_cell.length_c   1.000
_cell.angle_alpha   90.00
_cell.angle_beta   90.00
_cell.angle_gamma   90.00
#
_symmetry.space_group_name_H-M   'P 1'
#
loop_
_entity.id
_entity.type
_entity.pdbx_description
1 polymer ?
#
loop_
_entity_poly.entity_id
_entity_poly.type
_entity_poly.pdbx_seq_one_letter_code
_entity_poly.pdbx_strand_id
1 'polypeptide(L)'
;MVRAYPLILEGVHFRQHGIIGIYQIKEKIAVLHSAFGFVPQEQPEEDKRLPSYVLLDMFSKDFKEHSKAHLHYFQEKFFSASDAELYEDGGRFILNTKKYKGYTTTIEKLIEVSDTALVEIGQSPEPVKEIYNDSKNYRFGDLEVYMHSPFIMACRDIHSGEIVWKTKVGGYLYTEVKEENGIIYFGTDGNGGKFFALNLQDGSIIYSYNTRGTSNFIFYKDYVLLSNEKNKPILINRNNGSLFKEIEFENYIITAYQQMIIVNDNLYVIASKKDTIYAVCTGLA
;
A
#
# COMPACT_ATOMS: atom_id res chain seq x y z
N MET A 1 -11.12 9.18 -19.34
CA MET A 1 -9.86 9.25 -20.13
C MET A 1 -8.72 8.84 -19.22
N VAL A 2 -7.96 7.81 -19.60
CA VAL A 2 -6.77 7.34 -18.87
C VAL A 2 -5.59 8.24 -19.21
N ARG A 3 -4.86 8.70 -18.18
CA ARG A 3 -3.59 9.41 -18.32
C ARG A 3 -2.51 8.57 -17.68
N ALA A 4 -1.33 8.51 -18.28
CA ALA A 4 -0.23 7.71 -17.78
C ALA A 4 1.11 8.43 -17.95
N TYR A 5 1.98 8.26 -16.97
CA TYR A 5 3.32 8.81 -16.98
C TYR A 5 4.35 7.72 -16.64
N PRO A 6 5.40 7.53 -17.47
CA PRO A 6 6.40 6.51 -17.22
C PRO A 6 7.31 6.88 -16.04
N LEU A 7 7.50 5.94 -15.12
CA LEU A 7 8.40 6.07 -13.97
C LEU A 7 9.79 5.54 -14.36
N ILE A 8 10.59 6.40 -14.96
CA ILE A 8 11.93 6.06 -15.43
C ILE A 8 12.96 7.04 -14.85
N LEU A 9 14.18 6.56 -14.66
CA LEU A 9 15.33 7.42 -14.40
C LEU A 9 16.26 7.34 -15.61
N GLU A 10 16.45 8.47 -16.30
CA GLU A 10 17.30 8.54 -17.48
C GLU A 10 18.76 8.19 -17.15
N GLY A 11 19.41 7.44 -18.04
CA GLY A 11 20.81 7.04 -17.89
C GLY A 11 21.06 5.88 -16.92
N VAL A 12 20.03 5.30 -16.33
CA VAL A 12 20.16 4.17 -15.41
C VAL A 12 19.44 2.94 -15.95
N HIS A 13 20.20 1.84 -16.10
CA HIS A 13 19.64 0.54 -16.41
C HIS A 13 19.32 -0.21 -15.11
N PHE A 14 18.04 -0.36 -14.80
CA PHE A 14 17.62 -1.04 -13.58
C PHE A 14 17.55 -2.55 -13.79
N ARG A 15 18.13 -3.32 -12.84
CA ARG A 15 17.87 -4.75 -12.72
C ARG A 15 16.54 -5.03 -12.04
N GLN A 16 16.18 -4.18 -11.08
CA GLN A 16 14.96 -4.30 -10.32
C GLN A 16 14.40 -2.91 -10.02
N HIS A 17 13.09 -2.80 -10.06
CA HIS A 17 12.35 -1.59 -9.74
C HIS A 17 11.26 -1.95 -8.74
N GLY A 18 11.31 -1.38 -7.56
CA GLY A 18 10.35 -1.59 -6.48
C GLY A 18 9.45 -0.38 -6.31
N ILE A 19 8.18 -0.62 -6.05
CA ILE A 19 7.25 0.45 -5.69
C ILE A 19 7.17 0.51 -4.16
N ILE A 20 7.42 1.69 -3.61
CA ILE A 20 7.23 1.99 -2.19
C ILE A 20 5.77 2.37 -1.96
N GLY A 21 5.25 3.30 -2.74
CA GLY A 21 3.84 3.66 -2.66
C GLY A 21 3.44 4.86 -3.51
N ILE A 22 2.14 5.09 -3.55
CA ILE A 22 1.54 6.28 -4.12
C ILE A 22 0.78 7.03 -3.01
N TYR A 23 0.98 8.34 -2.93
CA TYR A 23 0.51 9.16 -1.83
C TYR A 23 -0.03 10.49 -2.33
N GLN A 24 -0.91 11.10 -1.57
CA GLN A 24 -1.19 12.52 -1.73
C GLN A 24 -0.31 13.30 -0.74
N ILE A 25 0.51 14.21 -1.27
CA ILE A 25 1.32 15.13 -0.48
C ILE A 25 0.84 16.55 -0.83
N LYS A 26 0.14 17.19 0.12
CA LYS A 26 -0.52 18.48 -0.11
C LYS A 26 -1.45 18.42 -1.35
N GLU A 27 -1.20 19.26 -2.35
CA GLU A 27 -2.00 19.33 -3.58
C GLU A 27 -1.44 18.47 -4.73
N LYS A 28 -0.41 17.66 -4.48
CA LYS A 28 0.26 16.84 -5.49
C LYS A 28 0.09 15.35 -5.23
N ILE A 29 0.28 14.56 -6.26
CA ILE A 29 0.39 13.10 -6.20
C ILE A 29 1.88 12.75 -6.20
N ALA A 30 2.31 12.05 -5.18
CA ALA A 30 3.66 11.55 -5.02
C ALA A 30 3.73 10.06 -5.31
N VAL A 31 4.65 9.64 -6.14
CA VAL A 31 5.03 8.24 -6.31
C VAL A 31 6.42 8.07 -5.76
N LEU A 32 6.53 7.28 -4.70
CA LEU A 32 7.79 6.85 -4.14
C LEU A 32 8.11 5.45 -4.66
N HIS A 33 9.29 5.31 -5.22
CA HIS A 33 9.76 4.04 -5.74
C HIS A 33 11.26 3.89 -5.52
N SER A 34 11.74 2.67 -5.62
CA SER A 34 13.16 2.35 -5.51
C SER A 34 13.65 1.71 -6.79
N ALA A 35 14.90 1.90 -7.08
CA ALA A 35 15.54 1.26 -8.20
C ALA A 35 16.90 0.72 -7.77
N PHE A 36 17.21 -0.47 -8.25
CA PHE A 36 18.45 -1.16 -8.01
C PHE A 36 19.06 -1.52 -9.35
N GLY A 37 20.24 -1.00 -9.66
CA GLY A 37 20.75 -1.17 -11.00
C GLY A 37 22.20 -0.82 -11.19
N PHE A 38 22.63 -1.00 -12.38
CA PHE A 38 23.98 -0.81 -12.86
C PHE A 38 24.06 0.51 -13.62
N VAL A 39 24.99 1.38 -13.22
CA VAL A 39 25.39 2.55 -14.03
C VAL A 39 26.67 2.18 -14.77
N PRO A 40 26.62 1.94 -16.09
CA PRO A 40 27.76 1.36 -16.83
C PRO A 40 29.04 2.20 -16.85
N GLN A 41 28.98 3.47 -16.51
CA GLN A 41 30.08 4.41 -16.73
C GLN A 41 30.81 4.92 -15.48
N GLU A 42 30.34 4.61 -14.26
CA GLU A 42 30.84 5.27 -13.05
C GLU A 42 31.35 4.33 -11.95
N GLN A 43 31.39 3.00 -12.16
CA GLN A 43 31.84 2.10 -11.08
C GLN A 43 33.33 1.78 -11.19
N PRO A 44 34.11 2.05 -10.14
CA PRO A 44 35.42 1.42 -9.95
C PRO A 44 35.22 -0.10 -9.83
N GLU A 45 36.06 -0.88 -10.45
CA GLU A 45 36.01 -2.36 -10.43
C GLU A 45 36.04 -2.99 -9.02
N GLU A 46 36.40 -2.21 -8.01
CA GLU A 46 36.54 -2.66 -6.62
C GLU A 46 35.24 -2.62 -5.79
N ASP A 47 34.23 -1.86 -6.18
CA ASP A 47 32.97 -1.79 -5.40
C ASP A 47 31.87 -2.61 -6.06
N LYS A 48 31.75 -3.87 -5.61
CA LYS A 48 30.73 -4.82 -6.09
C LYS A 48 29.31 -4.48 -5.66
N ARG A 49 29.13 -3.41 -4.88
CA ARG A 49 27.78 -2.99 -4.42
C ARG A 49 27.09 -2.21 -5.51
N LEU A 50 25.92 -2.70 -5.90
CA LEU A 50 25.09 -2.01 -6.89
C LEU A 50 24.45 -0.77 -6.28
N PRO A 51 24.40 0.35 -6.99
CA PRO A 51 23.75 1.55 -6.49
C PRO A 51 22.25 1.32 -6.33
N SER A 52 21.72 1.80 -5.21
CA SER A 52 20.29 1.85 -4.94
C SER A 52 19.83 3.30 -4.92
N TYR A 53 18.62 3.53 -5.39
CA TYR A 53 18.00 4.85 -5.42
C TYR A 53 16.62 4.81 -4.78
N VAL A 54 16.31 5.80 -3.97
CA VAL A 54 14.93 6.18 -3.70
C VAL A 54 14.57 7.30 -4.65
N LEU A 55 13.46 7.16 -5.31
CA LEU A 55 12.99 8.03 -6.37
C LEU A 55 11.65 8.61 -5.96
N LEU A 56 11.48 9.89 -6.19
CA LEU A 56 10.23 10.61 -6.01
C LEU A 56 9.81 11.22 -7.32
N ASP A 57 8.65 10.83 -7.80
CA ASP A 57 7.96 11.50 -8.89
C ASP A 57 6.75 12.25 -8.31
N MET A 58 6.69 13.56 -8.52
CA MET A 58 5.61 14.43 -8.06
C MET A 58 4.83 14.95 -9.23
N PHE A 59 3.51 14.76 -9.19
CA PHE A 59 2.60 15.17 -10.25
C PHE A 59 1.56 16.15 -9.74
N SER A 60 1.17 17.11 -10.58
CA SER A 60 -0.12 17.78 -10.40
C SER A 60 -1.26 16.76 -10.56
N LYS A 61 -2.42 17.03 -9.93
CA LYS A 61 -3.59 16.12 -9.99
C LYS A 61 -4.09 15.81 -11.41
N ASP A 62 -3.75 16.64 -12.38
CA ASP A 62 -4.10 16.46 -13.80
C ASP A 62 -2.93 15.91 -14.65
N PHE A 63 -1.80 15.59 -14.04
CA PHE A 63 -0.57 15.12 -14.68
C PHE A 63 0.04 16.10 -15.71
N LYS A 64 -0.25 17.39 -15.61
CA LYS A 64 0.36 18.39 -16.49
C LYS A 64 1.73 18.84 -16.01
N GLU A 65 1.91 18.92 -14.71
CA GLU A 65 3.17 19.29 -14.09
C GLU A 65 3.80 18.06 -13.45
N HIS A 66 5.09 17.93 -13.60
CA HIS A 66 5.87 16.82 -13.06
C HIS A 66 7.23 17.32 -12.59
N SER A 67 7.67 16.84 -11.44
CA SER A 67 9.02 17.01 -10.94
C SER A 67 9.57 15.69 -10.42
N LYS A 68 10.88 15.56 -10.45
CA LYS A 68 11.63 14.38 -9.97
C LYS A 68 12.63 14.78 -8.92
N ALA A 69 12.76 13.94 -7.91
CA ALA A 69 13.89 13.97 -7.00
C ALA A 69 14.41 12.53 -6.81
N HIS A 70 15.66 12.40 -6.48
CA HIS A 70 16.25 11.11 -6.14
C HIS A 70 17.27 11.24 -5.03
N LEU A 71 17.38 10.18 -4.25
CA LEU A 71 18.43 10.01 -3.26
C LEU A 71 19.18 8.73 -3.59
N HIS A 72 20.48 8.87 -3.82
CA HIS A 72 21.37 7.77 -4.06
C HIS A 72 21.96 7.26 -2.76
N TYR A 73 21.92 5.96 -2.53
CA TYR A 73 22.67 5.34 -1.45
C TYR A 73 22.98 3.89 -1.75
N PHE A 74 24.04 3.40 -1.12
CA PHE A 74 24.48 2.02 -1.30
C PHE A 74 23.74 1.10 -0.35
N GLN A 75 23.06 0.11 -0.93
CA GLN A 75 22.45 -0.99 -0.17
C GLN A 75 22.56 -2.31 -0.93
N GLU A 76 22.61 -3.40 -0.17
CA GLU A 76 22.62 -4.74 -0.75
C GLU A 76 21.23 -5.22 -1.22
N LYS A 77 20.17 -4.48 -0.88
CA LYS A 77 18.79 -4.83 -1.22
C LYS A 77 18.04 -3.61 -1.75
N PHE A 78 17.09 -3.84 -2.66
CA PHE A 78 16.14 -2.82 -3.07
C PHE A 78 14.94 -2.78 -2.11
N PHE A 79 14.27 -1.64 -2.04
CA PHE A 79 13.12 -1.45 -1.20
C PHE A 79 11.82 -1.75 -1.94
N SER A 80 10.89 -2.33 -1.21
CA SER A 80 9.50 -2.48 -1.62
C SER A 80 8.59 -1.72 -0.63
N ALA A 81 7.30 -1.80 -0.84
CA ALA A 81 6.33 -1.22 0.10
C ALA A 81 6.43 -1.80 1.52
N SER A 82 7.00 -3.01 1.68
CA SER A 82 7.26 -3.62 3.00
C SER A 82 8.49 -3.06 3.70
N ASP A 83 9.43 -2.48 2.94
CA ASP A 83 10.73 -2.05 3.45
C ASP A 83 10.78 -0.54 3.76
N ALA A 84 9.72 0.18 3.43
CA ALA A 84 9.65 1.62 3.66
C ALA A 84 8.22 2.06 3.92
N GLU A 85 8.07 3.11 4.72
CA GLU A 85 6.79 3.67 5.12
C GLU A 85 6.85 5.19 5.13
N LEU A 86 5.89 5.84 4.48
CA LEU A 86 5.73 7.29 4.52
C LEU A 86 4.68 7.66 5.56
N TYR A 87 5.01 8.60 6.43
CA TYR A 87 4.09 9.18 7.41
C TYR A 87 4.25 10.70 7.50
N GLU A 88 3.27 11.35 8.07
CA GLU A 88 3.28 12.79 8.33
C GLU A 88 3.63 13.06 9.80
N ASP A 89 4.60 13.94 10.02
CA ASP A 89 5.01 14.40 11.34
C ASP A 89 5.15 15.94 11.35
N GLY A 90 4.26 16.60 12.07
CA GLY A 90 4.27 18.06 12.22
C GLY A 90 4.22 18.82 10.89
N GLY A 91 3.48 18.32 9.90
CA GLY A 91 3.35 18.90 8.56
C GLY A 91 4.51 18.55 7.61
N ARG A 92 5.46 17.74 8.07
CA ARG A 92 6.52 17.16 7.23
C ARG A 92 6.18 15.72 6.85
N PHE A 93 6.59 15.32 5.67
CA PHE A 93 6.44 13.93 5.21
C PHE A 93 7.77 13.21 5.37
N ILE A 94 7.78 12.15 6.16
CA ILE A 94 8.98 11.39 6.50
C ILE A 94 8.84 9.98 5.95
N LEU A 95 9.79 9.56 5.15
CA LEU A 95 9.95 8.19 4.69
C LEU A 95 10.93 7.46 5.62
N ASN A 96 10.43 6.43 6.29
CA ASN A 96 11.27 5.48 7.03
C ASN A 96 11.70 4.36 6.11
N THR A 97 13.00 4.09 6.04
CA THR A 97 13.48 2.84 5.44
C THR A 97 13.79 1.84 6.54
N LYS A 98 13.40 0.58 6.32
CA LYS A 98 13.47 -0.48 7.33
C LYS A 98 14.54 -1.51 6.97
N LYS A 99 15.25 -1.99 7.98
CA LYS A 99 16.18 -3.11 7.85
C LYS A 99 15.73 -4.26 8.75
N TYR A 100 15.59 -5.43 8.15
CA TYR A 100 15.18 -6.64 8.85
C TYR A 100 16.39 -7.45 9.30
N LYS A 101 16.40 -7.88 10.57
CA LYS A 101 17.37 -8.81 11.11
C LYS A 101 16.64 -9.86 11.94
N GLY A 102 16.33 -11.00 11.32
CA GLY A 102 15.49 -12.02 11.93
C GLY A 102 14.07 -11.51 12.16
N TYR A 103 13.62 -11.51 13.43
CA TYR A 103 12.30 -11.01 13.84
C TYR A 103 12.31 -9.54 14.30
N THR A 104 13.42 -8.86 14.13
CA THR A 104 13.57 -7.46 14.56
C THR A 104 13.70 -6.56 13.37
N THR A 105 12.90 -5.49 13.36
CA THR A 105 12.98 -4.42 12.37
C THR A 105 13.67 -3.22 13.00
N THR A 106 14.61 -2.63 12.30
CA THR A 106 15.21 -1.36 12.66
C THR A 106 14.93 -0.34 11.58
N ILE A 107 14.73 0.93 11.97
CA ILE A 107 14.70 2.03 11.02
C ILE A 107 16.14 2.34 10.64
N GLU A 108 16.46 2.17 9.35
CA GLU A 108 17.81 2.41 8.86
C GLU A 108 18.03 3.89 8.57
N LYS A 109 17.06 4.52 7.90
CA LYS A 109 17.15 5.92 7.53
C LYS A 109 15.80 6.63 7.66
N LEU A 110 15.87 7.90 8.02
CA LEU A 110 14.77 8.85 7.96
C LEU A 110 15.03 9.82 6.81
N ILE A 111 14.11 9.90 5.87
CA ILE A 111 14.23 10.72 4.68
C ILE A 111 13.06 11.69 4.66
N GLU A 112 13.33 12.98 4.75
CA GLU A 112 12.30 14.00 4.56
C GLU A 112 11.94 14.11 3.07
N VAL A 113 10.65 14.05 2.79
CA VAL A 113 10.09 14.12 1.44
C VAL A 113 9.45 15.49 1.26
N SER A 114 9.96 16.28 0.34
CA SER A 114 9.39 17.57 -0.04
C SER A 114 8.96 17.57 -1.51
N ASP A 115 8.35 18.64 -1.97
CA ASP A 115 7.86 18.81 -3.35
C ASP A 115 8.96 18.63 -4.41
N THR A 116 10.21 18.81 -4.04
CA THR A 116 11.35 18.88 -4.97
C THR A 116 12.58 18.12 -4.52
N ALA A 117 12.58 17.56 -3.30
CA ALA A 117 13.76 16.94 -2.75
C ALA A 117 13.45 15.75 -1.83
N LEU A 118 14.41 14.84 -1.77
CA LEU A 118 14.55 13.80 -0.77
C LEU A 118 15.82 14.10 0.03
N VAL A 119 15.69 14.29 1.34
CA VAL A 119 16.81 14.64 2.20
C VAL A 119 16.92 13.66 3.36
N GLU A 120 18.05 12.99 3.48
CA GLU A 120 18.33 12.15 4.65
C GLU A 120 18.50 13.06 5.89
N ILE A 121 17.66 12.86 6.90
CA ILE A 121 17.62 13.68 8.12
C ILE A 121 18.12 12.94 9.37
N GLY A 122 18.37 11.64 9.26
CA GLY A 122 18.93 10.87 10.36
C GLY A 122 18.71 9.38 10.25
N GLN A 123 19.03 8.70 11.36
CA GLN A 123 18.77 7.29 11.59
C GLN A 123 18.04 7.17 12.92
N SER A 124 17.14 6.21 13.03
CA SER A 124 16.52 5.91 14.32
C SER A 124 17.34 4.82 15.02
N PRO A 125 17.84 5.06 16.22
CA PRO A 125 18.62 4.06 16.96
C PRO A 125 17.78 2.94 17.56
N GLU A 126 16.45 3.09 17.60
CA GLU A 126 15.59 2.13 18.27
C GLU A 126 15.04 1.06 17.33
N PRO A 127 15.12 -0.23 17.71
CA PRO A 127 14.47 -1.30 16.96
C PRO A 127 12.95 -1.14 17.04
N VAL A 128 12.28 -1.07 15.90
CA VAL A 128 10.83 -1.14 15.82
C VAL A 128 10.44 -2.62 15.86
N LYS A 129 9.75 -3.02 16.90
CA LYS A 129 9.18 -4.36 16.99
C LYS A 129 8.01 -4.45 16.03
N GLU A 130 8.19 -5.12 14.89
CA GLU A 130 7.05 -5.41 14.03
C GLU A 130 6.07 -6.33 14.74
N ILE A 131 4.87 -5.83 14.88
CA ILE A 131 3.73 -6.64 15.25
C ILE A 131 3.06 -6.99 13.92
N TYR A 132 3.11 -8.27 13.52
CA TYR A 132 2.36 -8.76 12.38
C TYR A 132 0.88 -8.36 12.53
N ASN A 133 0.20 -8.07 11.43
CA ASN A 133 -1.22 -7.70 11.48
C ASN A 133 -2.08 -8.75 12.20
N ASP A 134 -1.71 -10.02 12.16
CA ASP A 134 -2.37 -11.13 12.89
C ASP A 134 -2.34 -10.97 14.41
N SER A 135 -1.44 -10.16 14.97
CA SER A 135 -1.35 -9.86 16.39
C SER A 135 -1.96 -8.50 16.77
N LYS A 136 -2.46 -7.75 15.80
CA LYS A 136 -3.15 -6.50 16.08
C LYS A 136 -4.57 -6.78 16.54
N ASN A 137 -4.95 -6.08 17.60
CA ASN A 137 -6.31 -6.02 18.08
C ASN A 137 -6.90 -4.66 17.70
N TYR A 138 -8.13 -4.68 17.20
CA TYR A 138 -8.84 -3.50 16.73
C TYR A 138 -10.01 -3.21 17.68
N ARG A 139 -10.04 -2.04 18.30
CA ARG A 139 -11.06 -1.66 19.27
C ARG A 139 -12.10 -0.74 18.65
N PHE A 140 -13.38 -1.11 18.88
CA PHE A 140 -14.55 -0.39 18.42
C PHE A 140 -15.54 -0.28 19.59
N GLY A 141 -15.48 0.83 20.35
CA GLY A 141 -16.19 0.97 21.62
C GLY A 141 -15.72 -0.09 22.62
N ASP A 142 -16.67 -0.86 23.14
CA ASP A 142 -16.43 -1.93 24.12
C ASP A 142 -16.07 -3.29 23.47
N LEU A 143 -15.96 -3.32 22.17
CA LEU A 143 -15.65 -4.53 21.41
C LEU A 143 -14.21 -4.50 20.88
N GLU A 144 -13.56 -5.65 20.93
CA GLU A 144 -12.22 -5.86 20.37
C GLU A 144 -12.23 -7.00 19.35
N VAL A 145 -11.89 -6.67 18.10
CA VAL A 145 -11.84 -7.60 16.97
C VAL A 145 -10.37 -8.00 16.73
N TYR A 146 -10.13 -9.30 16.55
CA TYR A 146 -8.79 -9.86 16.39
C TYR A 146 -8.80 -11.20 15.64
N MET A 147 -7.63 -11.61 15.14
CA MET A 147 -7.46 -12.98 14.63
C MET A 147 -7.31 -13.94 15.82
N HIS A 148 -8.31 -14.76 16.06
CA HIS A 148 -8.31 -15.75 17.14
C HIS A 148 -7.38 -16.93 16.82
N SER A 149 -7.34 -17.32 15.58
CA SER A 149 -6.44 -18.34 15.02
C SER A 149 -6.33 -18.12 13.52
N PRO A 150 -5.39 -18.77 12.80
CA PRO A 150 -5.41 -18.75 11.35
C PRO A 150 -6.82 -19.03 10.81
N PHE A 151 -7.30 -18.16 9.92
CA PHE A 151 -8.62 -18.27 9.26
C PHE A 151 -9.88 -17.99 10.12
N ILE A 152 -9.72 -17.61 11.40
CA ILE A 152 -10.85 -17.29 12.28
C ILE A 152 -10.69 -15.88 12.86
N MET A 153 -11.59 -14.99 12.48
CA MET A 153 -11.79 -13.70 13.12
C MET A 153 -12.69 -13.86 14.32
N ALA A 154 -12.40 -13.17 15.42
CA ALA A 154 -13.22 -13.16 16.61
C ALA A 154 -13.41 -11.75 17.14
N CYS A 155 -14.47 -11.57 17.90
CA CYS A 155 -14.73 -10.38 18.68
C CYS A 155 -14.93 -10.76 20.14
N ARG A 156 -14.41 -9.96 21.06
CA ARG A 156 -14.65 -10.09 22.50
C ARG A 156 -15.08 -8.77 23.10
N ASP A 157 -15.83 -8.86 24.17
CA ASP A 157 -16.08 -7.72 25.04
C ASP A 157 -14.82 -7.41 25.85
N ILE A 158 -14.39 -6.15 25.89
CA ILE A 158 -13.13 -5.75 26.53
C ILE A 158 -13.19 -5.75 28.05
N HIS A 159 -14.39 -5.67 28.64
CA HIS A 159 -14.59 -5.62 30.08
C HIS A 159 -14.67 -7.02 30.69
N SER A 160 -15.48 -7.89 30.09
CA SER A 160 -15.61 -9.27 30.55
C SER A 160 -14.53 -10.21 30.01
N GLY A 161 -13.95 -9.87 28.86
CA GLY A 161 -13.05 -10.75 28.11
C GLY A 161 -13.77 -11.89 27.39
N GLU A 162 -15.08 -11.99 27.49
CA GLU A 162 -15.88 -13.03 26.85
C GLU A 162 -15.94 -12.86 25.34
N ILE A 163 -15.85 -14.00 24.63
CA ILE A 163 -15.96 -13.99 23.16
C ILE A 163 -17.42 -13.83 22.77
N VAL A 164 -17.72 -12.73 22.08
CA VAL A 164 -19.06 -12.42 21.58
C VAL A 164 -19.38 -13.26 20.34
N TRP A 165 -18.41 -13.34 19.40
CA TRP A 165 -18.57 -14.15 18.19
C TRP A 165 -17.25 -14.63 17.61
N LYS A 166 -17.32 -15.67 16.76
CA LYS A 166 -16.22 -16.18 15.91
C LYS A 166 -16.72 -16.43 14.51
N THR A 167 -15.98 -15.96 13.51
CA THR A 167 -16.33 -16.12 12.10
C THR A 167 -15.15 -16.66 11.28
N LYS A 168 -15.40 -17.67 10.46
CA LYS A 168 -14.39 -18.22 9.55
C LYS A 168 -14.21 -17.31 8.35
N VAL A 169 -12.99 -16.81 8.14
CA VAL A 169 -12.67 -15.81 7.10
C VAL A 169 -11.74 -16.33 6.00
N GLY A 170 -11.22 -17.54 6.12
CA GLY A 170 -10.55 -18.24 5.02
C GLY A 170 -9.15 -17.71 4.63
N GLY A 171 -8.49 -16.93 5.49
CA GLY A 171 -7.14 -16.40 5.24
C GLY A 171 -6.61 -15.64 6.44
N TYR A 172 -5.35 -15.22 6.36
CA TYR A 172 -4.74 -14.34 7.36
C TYR A 172 -5.21 -12.90 7.13
N LEU A 173 -5.31 -12.13 8.21
CA LEU A 173 -5.64 -10.72 8.12
C LEU A 173 -4.49 -9.97 7.42
N TYR A 174 -4.79 -9.37 6.28
CA TYR A 174 -3.79 -8.65 5.49
C TYR A 174 -3.90 -7.13 5.62
N THR A 175 -5.14 -6.61 5.63
CA THR A 175 -5.39 -5.18 5.75
C THR A 175 -5.69 -4.79 7.19
N GLU A 176 -5.69 -3.50 7.47
CA GLU A 176 -6.33 -2.99 8.68
C GLU A 176 -7.82 -3.30 8.67
N VAL A 177 -8.38 -3.50 9.86
CA VAL A 177 -9.84 -3.58 10.06
C VAL A 177 -10.37 -2.17 10.20
N LYS A 178 -11.31 -1.78 9.33
CA LYS A 178 -12.01 -0.50 9.40
C LYS A 178 -13.45 -0.74 9.81
N GLU A 179 -13.98 0.12 10.67
CA GLU A 179 -15.39 0.08 11.09
C GLU A 179 -16.11 1.30 10.56
N GLU A 180 -17.33 1.10 10.07
CA GLU A 180 -18.26 2.16 9.72
C GLU A 180 -19.69 1.69 9.85
N ASN A 181 -20.49 2.42 10.63
CA ASN A 181 -21.91 2.14 10.86
C ASN A 181 -22.22 0.71 11.36
N GLY A 182 -21.39 0.17 12.25
CA GLY A 182 -21.55 -1.17 12.81
C GLY A 182 -21.12 -2.31 11.86
N ILE A 183 -20.47 -1.99 10.77
CA ILE A 183 -19.91 -2.96 9.81
C ILE A 183 -18.40 -2.87 9.86
N ILE A 184 -17.73 -4.01 9.99
CA ILE A 184 -16.28 -4.10 9.87
C ILE A 184 -15.87 -4.59 8.50
N TYR A 185 -14.82 -3.96 7.95
CA TYR A 185 -14.30 -4.21 6.62
C TYR A 185 -12.81 -4.56 6.69
N PHE A 186 -12.41 -5.62 6.02
CA PHE A 186 -11.02 -6.06 5.97
C PHE A 186 -10.75 -6.99 4.79
N GLY A 187 -9.47 -7.11 4.43
CA GLY A 187 -8.99 -8.06 3.44
C GLY A 187 -8.17 -9.17 4.09
N THR A 188 -8.32 -10.38 3.59
CA THR A 188 -7.48 -11.53 3.93
C THR A 188 -6.56 -11.89 2.78
N ASP A 189 -5.49 -12.60 3.09
CA ASP A 189 -4.49 -13.05 2.14
C ASP A 189 -4.49 -14.60 2.03
N GLY A 190 -3.74 -15.11 1.06
CA GLY A 190 -3.53 -16.53 0.83
C GLY A 190 -4.31 -17.09 -0.36
N ASN A 191 -4.30 -18.43 -0.51
CA ASN A 191 -4.99 -19.15 -1.59
C ASN A 191 -6.52 -19.03 -1.43
N GLY A 192 -7.09 -17.92 -1.84
CA GLY A 192 -8.49 -17.60 -1.67
C GLY A 192 -8.73 -16.35 -0.84
N GLY A 193 -7.76 -15.42 -0.85
CA GLY A 193 -7.91 -14.11 -0.20
C GLY A 193 -9.20 -13.41 -0.63
N LYS A 194 -9.88 -12.83 0.34
CA LYS A 194 -11.17 -12.18 0.17
C LYS A 194 -11.19 -10.84 0.87
N PHE A 195 -12.00 -9.97 0.36
CA PHE A 195 -12.51 -8.82 1.09
C PHE A 195 -13.81 -9.21 1.80
N PHE A 196 -13.97 -8.77 3.04
CA PHE A 196 -15.12 -9.06 3.88
C PHE A 196 -15.78 -7.79 4.40
N ALA A 197 -17.11 -7.85 4.52
CA ALA A 197 -17.91 -6.97 5.33
C ALA A 197 -18.69 -7.83 6.33
N LEU A 198 -18.48 -7.63 7.64
CA LEU A 198 -19.15 -8.35 8.71
C LEU A 198 -19.91 -7.37 9.61
N ASN A 199 -21.00 -7.84 10.15
CA ASN A 199 -21.67 -7.13 11.24
C ASN A 199 -20.77 -7.18 12.50
N LEU A 200 -20.46 -6.03 13.08
CA LEU A 200 -19.62 -5.92 14.28
C LEU A 200 -20.21 -6.61 15.50
N GLN A 201 -21.54 -6.63 15.65
CA GLN A 201 -22.19 -7.11 16.85
C GLN A 201 -22.28 -8.63 16.93
N ASP A 202 -22.49 -9.31 15.80
CA ASP A 202 -22.75 -10.76 15.77
C ASP A 202 -21.77 -11.54 14.87
N GLY A 203 -20.88 -10.85 14.14
CA GLY A 203 -19.90 -11.45 13.23
C GLY A 203 -20.50 -12.09 11.98
N SER A 204 -21.77 -11.87 11.69
CA SER A 204 -22.40 -12.38 10.47
C SER A 204 -21.78 -11.74 9.24
N ILE A 205 -21.50 -12.57 8.22
CA ILE A 205 -20.97 -12.09 6.94
C ILE A 205 -22.10 -11.42 6.18
N ILE A 206 -22.00 -10.10 5.98
CA ILE A 206 -22.94 -9.34 5.15
C ILE A 206 -22.66 -9.68 3.68
N TYR A 207 -21.37 -9.61 3.29
CA TYR A 207 -20.89 -10.07 1.99
C TYR A 207 -19.39 -10.36 2.01
N SER A 208 -18.91 -11.08 1.01
CA SER A 208 -17.48 -11.26 0.75
C SER A 208 -17.20 -11.22 -0.74
N TYR A 209 -15.99 -10.77 -1.11
CA TYR A 209 -15.56 -10.64 -2.49
C TYR A 209 -14.21 -11.32 -2.70
N ASN A 210 -14.05 -12.12 -3.75
CA ASN A 210 -12.78 -12.78 -4.07
C ASN A 210 -11.80 -11.73 -4.61
N THR A 211 -10.66 -11.60 -3.98
CA THR A 211 -9.62 -10.62 -4.33
C THR A 211 -8.31 -11.26 -4.78
N ARG A 212 -8.19 -12.59 -4.71
CA ARG A 212 -7.00 -13.36 -5.07
C ARG A 212 -5.72 -12.94 -4.33
N GLY A 213 -5.86 -12.68 -3.06
CA GLY A 213 -4.77 -12.20 -2.20
C GLY A 213 -4.86 -10.71 -1.94
N THR A 214 -3.93 -10.24 -1.27
CA THR A 214 -3.65 -8.93 -0.75
C THR A 214 -4.22 -7.76 -1.55
N SER A 215 -5.37 -7.27 -1.20
CA SER A 215 -5.81 -5.99 -1.73
C SER A 215 -6.12 -5.00 -0.61
N ASN A 216 -5.43 -3.89 -0.62
CA ASN A 216 -5.90 -2.73 0.10
C ASN A 216 -7.24 -2.30 -0.50
N PHE A 217 -8.10 -1.76 0.34
CA PHE A 217 -9.37 -1.21 -0.09
C PHE A 217 -9.50 0.25 0.35
N ILE A 218 -10.28 1.00 -0.40
CA ILE A 218 -10.51 2.42 -0.16
C ILE A 218 -12.00 2.68 -0.16
N PHE A 219 -12.49 3.39 0.85
CA PHE A 219 -13.86 3.91 0.82
C PHE A 219 -13.96 5.10 -0.13
N TYR A 220 -14.96 5.07 -0.99
CA TYR A 220 -15.26 6.12 -1.95
C TYR A 220 -16.77 6.30 -2.06
N LYS A 221 -17.29 7.37 -1.46
CA LYS A 221 -18.74 7.63 -1.37
C LYS A 221 -19.46 6.40 -0.75
N ASP A 222 -20.46 5.88 -1.44
CA ASP A 222 -21.20 4.67 -1.04
C ASP A 222 -20.55 3.36 -1.51
N TYR A 223 -19.31 3.43 -1.98
CA TYR A 223 -18.61 2.30 -2.58
C TYR A 223 -17.32 1.95 -1.84
N VAL A 224 -16.89 0.72 -2.06
CA VAL A 224 -15.53 0.27 -1.75
C VAL A 224 -14.81 0.04 -3.06
N LEU A 225 -13.66 0.69 -3.22
CA LEU A 225 -12.70 0.37 -4.27
C LEU A 225 -11.79 -0.75 -3.78
N LEU A 226 -11.66 -1.79 -4.54
CA LEU A 226 -10.72 -2.91 -4.30
C LEU A 226 -10.28 -3.52 -5.63
N SER A 227 -9.25 -4.38 -5.60
CA SER A 227 -8.87 -5.17 -6.77
C SER A 227 -9.55 -6.54 -6.73
N ASN A 228 -10.12 -6.96 -7.85
CA ASN A 228 -10.71 -8.29 -7.98
C ASN A 228 -9.65 -9.39 -8.21
N GLU A 229 -10.07 -10.63 -8.34
CA GLU A 229 -9.20 -11.79 -8.60
C GLU A 229 -8.38 -11.71 -9.92
N LYS A 230 -8.76 -10.83 -10.84
CA LYS A 230 -8.04 -10.55 -12.10
C LYS A 230 -7.13 -9.32 -11.99
N ASN A 231 -6.91 -8.82 -10.79
CA ASN A 231 -6.18 -7.58 -10.52
C ASN A 231 -6.75 -6.33 -11.21
N LYS A 232 -8.06 -6.33 -11.44
CA LYS A 232 -8.77 -5.15 -11.95
C LYS A 232 -9.38 -4.39 -10.77
N PRO A 233 -9.22 -3.06 -10.69
CA PRO A 233 -9.93 -2.26 -9.73
C PRO A 233 -11.43 -2.29 -10.01
N ILE A 234 -12.20 -2.48 -8.97
CA ILE A 234 -13.65 -2.50 -9.01
C ILE A 234 -14.23 -1.63 -7.91
N LEU A 235 -15.38 -1.05 -8.19
CA LEU A 235 -16.23 -0.40 -7.21
C LEU A 235 -17.39 -1.33 -6.88
N ILE A 236 -17.56 -1.65 -5.61
CA ILE A 236 -18.70 -2.41 -5.10
C ILE A 236 -19.51 -1.54 -4.15
N ASN A 237 -20.80 -1.73 -4.10
CA ASN A 237 -21.65 -1.05 -3.12
C ASN A 237 -21.25 -1.49 -1.71
N ARG A 238 -20.98 -0.52 -0.84
CA ARG A 238 -20.47 -0.76 0.51
C ARG A 238 -21.44 -1.53 1.40
N ASN A 239 -22.74 -1.34 1.23
CA ASN A 239 -23.75 -1.95 2.11
C ASN A 239 -24.07 -3.41 1.76
N ASN A 240 -24.01 -3.77 0.46
CA ASN A 240 -24.48 -5.08 0.02
C ASN A 240 -23.48 -5.84 -0.87
N GLY A 241 -22.32 -5.25 -1.19
CA GLY A 241 -21.27 -5.88 -2.00
C GLY A 241 -21.59 -6.04 -3.48
N SER A 242 -22.71 -5.47 -3.97
CA SER A 242 -23.03 -5.58 -5.40
C SER A 242 -22.01 -4.82 -6.26
N LEU A 243 -21.58 -5.41 -7.36
CA LEU A 243 -20.67 -4.77 -8.30
C LEU A 243 -21.35 -3.54 -8.92
N PHE A 244 -20.72 -2.38 -8.78
CA PHE A 244 -21.17 -1.14 -9.41
C PHE A 244 -20.44 -0.91 -10.74
N LYS A 245 -19.10 -1.02 -10.74
CA LYS A 245 -18.28 -0.70 -11.92
C LYS A 245 -16.96 -1.46 -11.88
N GLU A 246 -16.53 -2.01 -12.99
CA GLU A 246 -15.13 -2.37 -13.22
C GLU A 246 -14.41 -1.17 -13.83
N ILE A 247 -13.17 -0.90 -13.35
CA ILE A 247 -12.37 0.22 -13.84
C ILE A 247 -11.32 -0.35 -14.77
N GLU A 248 -11.37 0.08 -16.02
CA GLU A 248 -10.42 -0.37 -17.03
C GLU A 248 -9.31 0.66 -17.25
N PHE A 249 -8.09 0.17 -17.36
CA PHE A 249 -6.90 0.96 -17.66
C PHE A 249 -6.34 0.63 -19.06
N GLU A 250 -7.22 0.29 -19.99
CA GLU A 250 -6.88 -0.05 -21.39
C GLU A 250 -5.77 -1.13 -21.46
N ASN A 251 -4.54 -0.73 -21.81
CA ASN A 251 -3.41 -1.64 -21.98
C ASN A 251 -2.46 -1.69 -20.77
N TYR A 252 -2.86 -1.17 -19.62
CA TYR A 252 -2.05 -1.17 -18.41
C TYR A 252 -2.50 -2.30 -17.47
N ILE A 253 -1.50 -3.00 -16.92
CA ILE A 253 -1.72 -4.08 -15.94
C ILE A 253 -1.41 -3.55 -14.56
N ILE A 254 -2.41 -3.52 -13.68
CA ILE A 254 -2.24 -3.15 -12.29
C ILE A 254 -1.82 -4.39 -11.53
N THR A 255 -0.78 -4.30 -10.72
CA THR A 255 -0.36 -5.39 -9.87
C THR A 255 -1.05 -5.31 -8.51
N ALA A 256 -1.45 -6.46 -7.96
CA ALA A 256 -2.25 -6.57 -6.73
C ALA A 256 -1.56 -5.95 -5.48
N TYR A 257 -0.26 -5.78 -5.52
CA TYR A 257 0.55 -5.27 -4.41
C TYR A 257 0.68 -3.74 -4.38
N GLN A 258 0.05 -3.06 -5.30
CA GLN A 258 0.25 -1.62 -5.44
C GLN A 258 -0.82 -0.85 -4.70
N GLN A 259 -0.39 0.19 -4.03
CA GLN A 259 -1.28 1.12 -3.38
C GLN A 259 -2.09 1.87 -4.44
N MET A 260 -3.35 2.10 -4.11
CA MET A 260 -4.25 2.93 -4.91
C MET A 260 -4.65 4.11 -4.03
N ILE A 261 -4.82 5.29 -4.62
CA ILE A 261 -5.40 6.45 -3.93
C ILE A 261 -6.47 7.10 -4.77
N ILE A 262 -7.44 7.72 -4.10
CA ILE A 262 -8.47 8.52 -4.75
C ILE A 262 -8.31 9.96 -4.32
N VAL A 263 -8.20 10.86 -5.29
CA VAL A 263 -8.11 12.30 -5.07
C VAL A 263 -9.01 13.02 -6.07
N ASN A 264 -9.97 13.80 -5.57
CA ASN A 264 -10.91 14.57 -6.40
C ASN A 264 -11.59 13.71 -7.49
N ASP A 265 -12.20 12.60 -7.09
CA ASP A 265 -12.88 11.63 -7.98
C ASP A 265 -11.99 11.02 -9.08
N ASN A 266 -10.68 11.09 -8.92
CA ASN A 266 -9.73 10.40 -9.78
C ASN A 266 -9.01 9.29 -9.00
N LEU A 267 -8.93 8.13 -9.60
CA LEU A 267 -8.15 7.00 -9.12
C LEU A 267 -6.74 7.07 -9.69
N TYR A 268 -5.76 7.01 -8.81
CA TYR A 268 -4.35 6.94 -9.15
C TYR A 268 -3.80 5.59 -8.73
N VAL A 269 -3.11 4.94 -9.64
CA VAL A 269 -2.52 3.60 -9.47
C VAL A 269 -1.13 3.54 -10.09
N ILE A 270 -0.37 2.54 -9.69
CA ILE A 270 0.85 2.15 -10.38
C ILE A 270 0.51 0.94 -11.26
N ALA A 271 0.91 1.00 -12.50
CA ALA A 271 0.63 -0.05 -13.47
C ALA A 271 1.84 -0.30 -14.37
N SER A 272 1.89 -1.46 -14.99
CA SER A 272 2.91 -1.81 -15.97
C SER A 272 2.32 -1.92 -17.37
N LYS A 273 3.14 -1.58 -18.35
CA LYS A 273 2.85 -1.84 -19.76
C LYS A 273 4.14 -2.26 -20.43
N LYS A 274 4.20 -3.49 -20.94
CA LYS A 274 5.44 -4.15 -21.33
C LYS A 274 6.42 -4.12 -20.14
N ASP A 275 7.65 -3.66 -20.35
CA ASP A 275 8.72 -3.63 -19.33
C ASP A 275 8.83 -2.28 -18.60
N THR A 276 7.84 -1.39 -18.78
CA THR A 276 7.86 -0.06 -18.17
C THR A 276 6.75 0.08 -17.12
N ILE A 277 7.09 0.73 -16.00
CA ILE A 277 6.17 1.07 -14.92
C ILE A 277 5.68 2.50 -15.10
N TYR A 278 4.40 2.70 -14.83
CA TYR A 278 3.71 3.99 -15.02
C TYR A 278 2.93 4.37 -13.76
N ALA A 279 2.90 5.66 -13.47
CA ALA A 279 1.81 6.25 -12.71
C ALA A 279 0.62 6.47 -13.66
N VAL A 280 -0.54 5.97 -13.29
CA VAL A 280 -1.73 6.01 -14.15
C VAL A 280 -2.89 6.62 -13.38
N CYS A 281 -3.67 7.47 -14.06
CA CYS A 281 -4.83 8.13 -13.49
C CYS A 281 -6.06 7.95 -14.39
N THR A 282 -7.21 7.70 -13.78
CA THR A 282 -8.51 7.68 -14.45
C THR A 282 -9.61 8.28 -13.59
N GLY A 283 -10.61 8.90 -14.20
CA GLY A 283 -11.80 9.38 -13.50
C GLY A 283 -12.70 8.25 -13.04
N LEU A 284 -13.29 8.39 -11.86
CA LEU A 284 -14.27 7.45 -11.29
C LEU A 284 -15.71 7.82 -11.62
N ALA A 285 -15.95 9.06 -12.02
CA ALA A 285 -17.26 9.54 -12.43
C ALA A 285 -17.71 8.99 -13.80
#